data_5cec4b28ad44dc1e9eb98b523afadc20
#
_entry.id   5cec4b28ad44dc1e9eb98b523afadc20
#
_cell.length_a   1.000
_cell.length_b   1.000
_cell.length_c   1.000
_cell.angle_alpha   90.00
_cell.angle_beta   90.00
_cell.angle_gamma   90.00
#
_symmetry.space_group_name_H-M   'P 1'
#
loop_
_entity.id
_entity.type
_entity.pdbx_description
1 polymer ?
#
loop_
_entity_poly.entity_id
_entity_poly.type
_entity_poly.pdbx_seq_one_letter_code
_entity_poly.pdbx_strand_id
1 'polypeptide(L)'
;MMRFPRFTMGGEIFIMEAPKNLNHQELLQKLDLVGCGAVVSFLGITRGHDHGVEIYRLEFDAWQDKLGNVLRLLAETAIESFGVSKVAMAHRTGPVKAGENIVSIHVASPHRKQAFQACEWLIDELKIQAPIWKKEVSEHGEKWKAGLG
;
A
#
# COMPACT_ATOMS: atom_id res chain seq x y z
N MET A 1 15.25 -14.44 -21.03
CA MET A 1 15.42 -14.25 -20.64
C MET A 1 15.35 -14.23 -19.95
N MET A 2 15.46 -14.24 -19.74
CA MET A 2 15.57 -14.08 -18.97
C MET A 2 15.08 -13.85 -18.40
N ARG A 3 14.73 -13.82 -18.22
CA ARG A 3 14.40 -13.37 -17.60
C ARG A 3 14.56 -13.40 -16.79
N PHE A 4 14.91 -13.09 -16.36
CA PHE A 4 15.14 -12.98 -15.50
C PHE A 4 15.27 -12.69 -14.92
N PRO A 5 15.47 -12.87 -15.18
CA PRO A 5 15.58 -12.35 -14.38
C PRO A 5 14.98 -11.80 -13.78
N ARG A 6 14.36 -11.48 -14.00
CA ARG A 6 13.93 -11.03 -13.38
C ARG A 6 14.16 -11.00 -12.19
N PHE A 7 14.61 -11.40 -12.29
CA PHE A 7 14.95 -11.31 -11.46
C PHE A 7 14.71 -11.19 -10.55
N THR A 8 14.81 -11.24 -10.53
CA THR A 8 14.66 -11.14 -9.71
C THR A 8 14.21 -10.44 -9.21
N MET A 9 14.88 -10.38 -9.51
CA MET A 9 13.80 -9.58 -9.17
C MET A 9 13.70 -9.08 -7.77
N GLY A 10 14.49 -9.56 -6.89
CA GLY A 10 14.44 -9.27 -5.47
C GLY A 10 14.45 -7.80 -5.13
N GLY A 11 15.18 -6.96 -5.87
CA GLY A 11 15.24 -5.54 -5.63
C GLY A 11 14.09 -4.73 -6.22
N GLU A 12 13.19 -5.37 -6.95
CA GLU A 12 12.13 -4.67 -7.66
C GLU A 12 10.86 -4.51 -6.86
N ILE A 13 10.57 -5.43 -5.96
CA ILE A 13 9.35 -5.43 -5.18
C ILE A 13 9.65 -5.66 -3.71
N PHE A 14 9.08 -4.81 -2.86
CA PHE A 14 9.12 -5.00 -1.41
C PHE A 14 7.71 -4.88 -0.85
N ILE A 15 7.25 -5.94 -0.18
CA ILE A 15 5.89 -6.04 0.37
C ILE A 15 5.96 -6.25 1.86
N MET A 16 5.12 -5.55 2.63
CA MET A 16 5.07 -5.72 4.07
C MET A 16 3.64 -5.63 4.60
N GLU A 17 3.28 -6.57 5.48
CA GLU A 17 2.12 -6.43 6.36
C GLU A 17 2.64 -5.85 7.67
N ALA A 18 1.98 -4.80 8.15
CA ALA A 18 2.47 -4.06 9.31
C ALA A 18 1.47 -4.12 10.47
N PRO A 19 1.65 -5.04 11.44
CA PRO A 19 0.68 -5.22 12.53
C PRO A 19 0.73 -4.11 13.60
N LYS A 20 1.82 -3.35 13.70
CA LYS A 20 1.97 -2.35 14.77
C LYS A 20 2.17 -0.95 14.27
N ASN A 21 3.09 -0.73 13.35
CA ASN A 21 3.32 0.60 12.81
C ASN A 21 3.89 0.47 11.40
N LEU A 22 3.72 1.54 10.64
CA LEU A 22 4.13 1.58 9.26
C LEU A 22 4.93 2.85 9.04
N ASN A 23 6.23 2.71 8.78
CA ASN A 23 7.12 3.83 8.52
C ASN A 23 7.26 4.03 7.03
N HIS A 24 6.63 5.09 6.52
CA HIS A 24 6.56 5.40 5.09
C HIS A 24 7.95 5.64 4.49
N GLN A 25 8.80 6.38 5.18
CA GLN A 25 10.14 6.70 4.67
C GLN A 25 11.06 5.49 4.69
N GLU A 26 10.97 4.69 5.74
CA GLU A 26 11.78 3.48 5.86
C GLU A 26 11.46 2.49 4.75
N LEU A 27 10.18 2.40 4.38
CA LEU A 27 9.76 1.55 3.28
C LEU A 27 10.41 2.00 1.96
N LEU A 28 10.46 3.31 1.71
CA LEU A 28 11.11 3.82 0.51
C LEU A 28 12.57 3.43 0.44
N GLN A 29 13.25 3.43 1.59
CA GLN A 29 14.67 3.10 1.66
C GLN A 29 14.99 1.65 1.31
N LYS A 30 13.98 0.78 1.25
CA LYS A 30 14.16 -0.60 0.82
C LYS A 30 14.38 -0.74 -0.69
N LEU A 31 14.08 0.30 -1.45
CA LEU A 31 14.21 0.27 -2.90
C LEU A 31 15.56 0.81 -3.35
N ASP A 32 16.15 0.12 -4.31
CA ASP A 32 17.34 0.61 -5.01
C ASP A 32 16.86 1.51 -6.15
N LEU A 33 17.20 2.79 -6.08
CA LEU A 33 16.71 3.79 -7.03
C LEU A 33 17.65 4.05 -8.20
N VAL A 34 18.70 3.25 -8.34
CA VAL A 34 19.65 3.40 -9.46
C VAL A 34 18.88 3.21 -10.77
N GLY A 35 19.09 4.14 -11.70
CA GLY A 35 18.41 4.11 -12.99
C GLY A 35 17.01 4.71 -12.99
N CYS A 36 16.54 5.18 -11.85
CA CYS A 36 15.21 5.79 -11.74
C CYS A 36 15.33 7.31 -11.73
N GLY A 37 14.44 7.96 -12.49
CA GLY A 37 14.37 9.42 -12.53
C GLY A 37 13.20 9.99 -11.73
N ALA A 38 12.31 9.12 -11.24
CA ALA A 38 11.11 9.56 -10.54
C ALA A 38 10.68 8.55 -9.49
N VAL A 39 10.20 9.06 -8.35
CA VAL A 39 9.50 8.27 -7.34
C VAL A 39 8.18 8.95 -7.07
N VAL A 40 7.08 8.21 -7.15
CA VAL A 40 5.76 8.69 -6.76
C VAL A 40 5.30 7.85 -5.57
N SER A 41 4.83 8.52 -4.53
CA SER A 41 4.44 7.85 -3.29
C SER A 41 3.02 8.21 -2.90
N PHE A 42 2.34 7.26 -2.27
CA PHE A 42 1.04 7.47 -1.65
C PHE A 42 1.13 7.04 -0.20
N LEU A 43 0.62 7.90 0.69
CA LEU A 43 0.51 7.60 2.11
C LEU A 43 -0.94 7.78 2.53
N GLY A 44 -1.59 6.68 2.95
CA GLY A 44 -2.92 6.75 3.52
C GLY A 44 -2.86 6.85 5.03
N ILE A 45 -3.65 7.75 5.59
CA ILE A 45 -3.63 8.08 7.02
C ILE A 45 -5.04 7.93 7.59
N THR A 46 -5.13 7.49 8.84
CA THR A 46 -6.41 7.37 9.53
C THR A 46 -6.93 8.76 9.90
N ARG A 47 -8.08 9.13 9.35
CA ARG A 47 -8.71 10.42 9.66
C ARG A 47 -9.25 10.40 11.08
N GLY A 48 -9.08 11.52 11.80
CA GLY A 48 -9.63 11.68 13.14
C GLY A 48 -11.07 12.12 13.15
N HIS A 49 -11.60 12.59 12.01
CA HIS A 49 -12.98 13.04 11.88
C HIS A 49 -13.51 12.63 10.51
N ASP A 50 -14.80 12.30 10.47
CA ASP A 50 -15.48 12.00 9.22
C ASP A 50 -16.91 12.52 9.33
N HIS A 51 -17.26 13.51 8.48
CA HIS A 51 -18.57 14.15 8.51
C HIS A 51 -18.97 14.66 9.90
N GLY A 52 -18.03 15.26 10.61
CA GLY A 52 -18.26 15.79 11.95
C GLY A 52 -18.24 14.78 13.08
N VAL A 53 -18.03 13.50 12.75
CA VAL A 53 -17.96 12.43 13.75
C VAL A 53 -16.50 12.17 14.10
N GLU A 54 -16.20 12.13 15.41
CA GLU A 54 -14.85 11.82 15.86
C GLU A 54 -14.55 10.34 15.70
N ILE A 55 -13.46 10.03 15.00
CA ILE A 55 -12.98 8.66 14.75
C ILE A 55 -11.81 8.40 15.68
N TYR A 56 -11.90 7.37 16.50
CA TYR A 56 -10.82 7.03 17.43
C TYR A 56 -9.78 6.14 16.76
N ARG A 57 -10.23 5.15 16.00
CA ARG A 57 -9.34 4.22 15.29
C ARG A 57 -10.10 3.43 14.25
N LEU A 58 -9.34 2.84 13.36
CA LEU A 58 -9.81 1.79 12.49
C LEU A 58 -9.22 0.47 12.97
N GLU A 59 -9.90 -0.64 12.72
CA GLU A 59 -9.35 -1.96 12.99
C GLU A 59 -9.43 -2.75 11.71
N PHE A 60 -8.29 -3.25 11.27
CA PHE A 60 -8.19 -4.00 10.01
C PHE A 60 -8.01 -5.47 10.32
N ASP A 61 -8.93 -6.27 9.83
CA ASP A 61 -8.88 -7.73 9.94
C ASP A 61 -8.52 -8.29 8.57
N ALA A 62 -7.32 -8.81 8.45
CA ALA A 62 -6.81 -9.32 7.19
C ALA A 62 -6.99 -10.84 7.12
N TRP A 63 -7.33 -11.32 5.94
CA TRP A 63 -7.35 -12.75 5.68
C TRP A 63 -5.91 -13.24 5.71
N GLN A 64 -5.61 -14.12 6.64
CA GLN A 64 -4.28 -14.64 6.89
C GLN A 64 -3.66 -15.19 5.60
N ASP A 65 -2.40 -14.84 5.36
CA ASP A 65 -1.59 -15.28 4.22
C ASP A 65 -2.10 -14.84 2.84
N LYS A 66 -3.15 -14.03 2.79
CA LYS A 66 -3.69 -13.55 1.50
C LYS A 66 -3.30 -12.12 1.18
N LEU A 67 -3.19 -11.26 2.20
CA LEU A 67 -2.90 -9.85 1.97
C LEU A 67 -1.55 -9.66 1.26
N GLY A 68 -0.50 -10.26 1.78
CA GLY A 68 0.83 -10.15 1.17
C GLY A 68 0.86 -10.66 -0.26
N ASN A 69 0.15 -11.77 -0.53
CA ASN A 69 0.08 -12.32 -1.89
C ASN A 69 -0.60 -11.37 -2.86
N VAL A 70 -1.70 -10.73 -2.42
CA VAL A 70 -2.42 -9.78 -3.27
C VAL A 70 -1.56 -8.54 -3.51
N LEU A 71 -0.91 -8.01 -2.48
CA LEU A 71 -0.02 -6.85 -2.64
C LEU A 71 1.10 -7.15 -3.64
N ARG A 72 1.70 -8.33 -3.55
CA ARG A 72 2.77 -8.74 -4.47
C ARG A 72 2.26 -8.86 -5.90
N LEU A 73 1.10 -9.47 -6.07
CA LEU A 73 0.51 -9.61 -7.40
C LEU A 73 0.21 -8.24 -8.03
N LEU A 74 -0.31 -7.31 -7.23
CA LEU A 74 -0.56 -5.94 -7.71
C LEU A 74 0.74 -5.26 -8.11
N ALA A 75 1.79 -5.41 -7.31
CA ALA A 75 3.10 -4.82 -7.63
C ALA A 75 3.67 -5.39 -8.92
N GLU A 76 3.61 -6.71 -9.09
CA GLU A 76 4.06 -7.37 -10.31
C GLU A 76 3.29 -6.88 -11.54
N THR A 77 1.98 -6.76 -11.39
CA THR A 77 1.12 -6.27 -12.47
C THR A 77 1.46 -4.83 -12.84
N ALA A 78 1.73 -3.98 -11.84
CA ALA A 78 2.10 -2.60 -12.09
C ALA A 78 3.40 -2.50 -12.89
N ILE A 79 4.41 -3.29 -12.52
CA ILE A 79 5.68 -3.32 -13.24
C ILE A 79 5.45 -3.74 -14.69
N GLU A 80 4.69 -4.81 -14.89
CA GLU A 80 4.45 -5.33 -16.22
C GLU A 80 3.60 -4.39 -17.07
N SER A 81 2.54 -3.83 -16.49
CA SER A 81 1.57 -3.05 -17.27
C SER A 81 1.99 -1.61 -17.53
N PHE A 82 2.72 -1.00 -16.60
CA PHE A 82 3.12 0.41 -16.71
C PHE A 82 4.60 0.61 -17.01
N GLY A 83 5.40 -0.45 -16.91
CA GLY A 83 6.83 -0.36 -17.18
C GLY A 83 7.62 0.36 -16.09
N VAL A 84 7.08 0.45 -14.88
CA VAL A 84 7.83 1.01 -13.74
C VAL A 84 8.88 0.02 -13.27
N SER A 85 9.90 0.51 -12.57
CA SER A 85 11.07 -0.29 -12.20
C SER A 85 10.95 -0.97 -10.86
N LYS A 86 10.43 -0.26 -9.85
CA LYS A 86 10.42 -0.73 -8.47
C LYS A 86 9.10 -0.36 -7.81
N VAL A 87 8.60 -1.25 -6.96
CA VAL A 87 7.37 -1.00 -6.20
C VAL A 87 7.56 -1.49 -4.77
N ALA A 88 7.26 -0.63 -3.80
CA ALA A 88 7.19 -1.01 -2.40
C ALA A 88 5.78 -0.74 -1.89
N MET A 89 5.17 -1.69 -1.22
CA MET A 89 3.83 -1.55 -0.68
C MET A 89 3.76 -2.15 0.71
N ALA A 90 3.12 -1.42 1.63
CA ALA A 90 2.86 -1.91 2.97
C ALA A 90 1.45 -1.51 3.40
N HIS A 91 0.80 -2.37 4.16
CA HIS A 91 -0.53 -2.10 4.71
C HIS A 91 -0.60 -2.54 6.16
N ARG A 92 -1.25 -1.73 7.00
CA ARG A 92 -1.47 -2.06 8.40
C ARG A 92 -2.50 -3.17 8.53
N THR A 93 -2.30 -3.97 9.56
CA THR A 93 -3.33 -4.88 10.08
C THR A 93 -3.55 -4.52 11.56
N GLY A 94 -4.66 -4.97 12.14
CA GLY A 94 -4.97 -4.67 13.53
C GLY A 94 -5.46 -3.23 13.73
N PRO A 95 -5.39 -2.72 14.96
CA PRO A 95 -5.88 -1.37 15.27
C PRO A 95 -4.92 -0.29 14.79
N VAL A 96 -5.49 0.76 14.19
CA VAL A 96 -4.75 1.91 13.66
C VAL A 96 -5.44 3.17 14.21
N LYS A 97 -4.74 3.88 15.08
CA LYS A 97 -5.31 5.07 15.72
C LYS A 97 -5.41 6.23 14.75
N ALA A 98 -6.30 7.16 15.06
CA ALA A 98 -6.40 8.42 14.30
C ALA A 98 -5.01 9.05 14.17
N GLY A 99 -4.69 9.49 12.97
CA GLY A 99 -3.39 10.09 12.65
C GLY A 99 -2.29 9.11 12.26
N GLU A 100 -2.49 7.83 12.47
CA GLU A 100 -1.47 6.83 12.12
C GLU A 100 -1.58 6.42 10.64
N ASN A 101 -0.46 5.98 10.11
CA ASN A 101 -0.36 5.54 8.72
C ASN A 101 -1.09 4.21 8.53
N ILE A 102 -1.84 4.10 7.44
CA ILE A 102 -2.60 2.89 7.08
C ILE A 102 -1.89 2.11 5.99
N VAL A 103 -1.50 2.81 4.92
CA VAL A 103 -0.97 2.19 3.72
C VAL A 103 0.10 3.09 3.14
N SER A 104 1.16 2.46 2.63
CA SER A 104 2.28 3.15 2.03
C SER A 104 2.59 2.50 0.69
N ILE A 105 2.70 3.30 -0.37
CA ILE A 105 3.05 2.83 -1.70
C ILE A 105 4.14 3.74 -2.25
N HIS A 106 5.21 3.13 -2.76
CA HIS A 106 6.27 3.85 -3.47
C HIS A 106 6.47 3.19 -4.82
N VAL A 107 6.46 4.01 -5.87
CA VAL A 107 6.71 3.53 -7.23
C VAL A 107 7.89 4.30 -7.80
N ALA A 108 8.94 3.60 -8.17
CA ALA A 108 10.13 4.18 -8.79
C ALA A 108 10.17 3.78 -10.26
N SER A 109 10.50 4.74 -11.12
CA SER A 109 10.44 4.57 -12.56
C SER A 109 11.48 5.47 -13.23
N PRO A 110 11.95 5.12 -14.44
CA PRO A 110 12.80 6.04 -15.20
C PRO A 110 12.12 7.39 -15.43
N HIS A 111 10.80 7.40 -15.69
CA HIS A 111 10.05 8.61 -16.00
C HIS A 111 8.82 8.77 -15.10
N ARG A 112 8.46 10.03 -14.81
CA ARG A 112 7.39 10.35 -13.85
C ARG A 112 5.99 9.91 -14.30
N LYS A 113 5.72 9.95 -15.60
CA LYS A 113 4.37 9.65 -16.10
C LYS A 113 3.91 8.25 -15.69
N GLN A 114 4.75 7.25 -15.93
CA GLN A 114 4.44 5.88 -15.58
C GLN A 114 4.35 5.70 -14.06
N ALA A 115 5.18 6.42 -13.31
CA ALA A 115 5.15 6.35 -11.85
C ALA A 115 3.82 6.86 -11.29
N PHE A 116 3.31 7.98 -11.80
CA PHE A 116 2.01 8.50 -11.39
C PHE A 116 0.88 7.54 -11.76
N GLN A 117 0.90 7.03 -12.98
CA GLN A 117 -0.13 6.11 -13.44
C GLN A 117 -0.17 4.83 -12.59
N ALA A 118 0.99 4.26 -12.34
CA ALA A 118 1.09 3.02 -11.57
C ALA A 118 0.68 3.22 -10.12
N CYS A 119 1.09 4.33 -9.51
CA CYS A 119 0.77 4.59 -8.11
C CYS A 119 -0.75 4.76 -7.92
N GLU A 120 -1.40 5.51 -8.78
CA GLU A 120 -2.85 5.68 -8.73
C GLU A 120 -3.55 4.34 -8.93
N TRP A 121 -3.13 3.58 -9.93
CA TRP A 121 -3.70 2.26 -10.20
C TRP A 121 -3.54 1.33 -9.00
N LEU A 122 -2.37 1.34 -8.36
CA LEU A 122 -2.09 0.47 -7.23
C LEU A 122 -3.02 0.75 -6.05
N ILE A 123 -3.21 2.02 -5.68
CA ILE A 123 -4.10 2.32 -4.55
C ILE A 123 -5.56 2.00 -4.89
N ASP A 124 -5.98 2.24 -6.12
CA ASP A 124 -7.34 1.93 -6.54
C ASP A 124 -7.60 0.43 -6.50
N GLU A 125 -6.68 -0.37 -7.03
CA GLU A 125 -6.82 -1.83 -7.05
C GLU A 125 -6.68 -2.44 -5.66
N LEU A 126 -5.83 -1.88 -4.83
CA LEU A 126 -5.69 -2.33 -3.45
C LEU A 126 -7.01 -2.21 -2.71
N LYS A 127 -7.70 -1.09 -2.89
CA LYS A 127 -9.00 -0.87 -2.24
C LYS A 127 -10.07 -1.86 -2.69
N ILE A 128 -9.95 -2.37 -3.91
CA ILE A 128 -10.89 -3.33 -4.47
C ILE A 128 -10.51 -4.77 -4.08
N GLN A 129 -9.23 -5.11 -4.17
CA GLN A 129 -8.77 -6.50 -4.14
C GLN A 129 -8.19 -6.96 -2.81
N ALA A 130 -7.81 -6.04 -1.93
CA ALA A 130 -7.19 -6.46 -0.66
C ALA A 130 -8.17 -7.27 0.19
N PRO A 131 -7.78 -8.48 0.62
CA PRO A 131 -8.65 -9.33 1.45
C PRO A 131 -8.59 -8.88 2.90
N ILE A 132 -9.13 -7.70 3.14
CA ILE A 132 -9.04 -7.03 4.44
C ILE A 132 -10.38 -6.34 4.73
N TRP A 133 -10.83 -6.43 5.97
CA TRP A 133 -12.07 -5.82 6.44
C TRP A 133 -11.74 -4.71 7.40
N LYS A 134 -12.51 -3.62 7.36
CA LYS A 134 -12.29 -2.44 8.16
C LYS A 134 -13.44 -2.22 9.12
N LYS A 135 -13.14 -2.13 10.41
CA LYS A 135 -14.10 -1.72 11.44
C LYS A 135 -13.72 -0.32 11.90
N GLU A 136 -14.70 0.59 11.88
CA GLU A 136 -14.51 1.95 12.38
C GLU A 136 -14.99 2.03 13.81
N VAL A 137 -14.16 2.55 14.71
CA VAL A 137 -14.51 2.80 16.11
C VAL A 137 -14.55 4.32 16.30
N SER A 138 -15.73 4.84 16.59
CA SER A 138 -15.97 6.28 16.69
C SER A 138 -16.72 6.60 17.98
N GLU A 139 -17.02 7.89 18.17
CA GLU A 139 -17.85 8.33 19.30
C GLU A 139 -19.25 7.73 19.28
N HIS A 140 -19.67 7.19 18.13
CA HIS A 140 -20.97 6.53 17.97
C HIS A 140 -20.90 5.00 18.07
N GLY A 141 -19.74 4.45 18.48
CA GLY A 141 -19.57 3.00 18.61
C GLY A 141 -18.81 2.38 17.47
N GLU A 142 -19.03 1.10 17.25
CA GLU A 142 -18.29 0.30 16.27
C GLU A 142 -19.14 0.00 15.05
N LYS A 143 -18.52 0.06 13.89
CA LYS A 143 -19.23 -0.19 12.63
C LYS A 143 -18.28 -0.80 11.61
N TRP A 144 -18.67 -1.93 11.04
CA TRP A 144 -17.96 -2.50 9.91
C TRP A 144 -18.23 -1.68 8.67
N LYS A 145 -17.16 -1.36 7.94
CA LYS A 145 -17.24 -0.61 6.69
C LYS A 145 -17.05 -1.55 5.52
N ALA A 146 -17.84 -1.34 4.47
CA ALA A 146 -17.71 -2.10 3.24
C ALA A 146 -16.50 -1.57 2.45
N GLY A 147 -15.56 -2.46 2.12
CA GLY A 147 -14.37 -2.10 1.36
C GLY A 147 -13.41 -1.22 2.15
N LEU A 148 -12.38 -0.74 1.46
CA LEU A 148 -11.34 0.12 2.04
C LEU A 148 -11.46 1.57 1.58
N GLY A 149 -12.40 1.84 0.74
CA GLY A 149 -12.59 3.11 0.08
C GLY A 149 -12.97 4.31 0.91
#